data_eb3f19424cbd6ad798528eaa22f64bda
#
_entry.id   eb3f19424cbd6ad798528eaa22f64bda
#
_cell.length_a   1.000
_cell.length_b   1.000
_cell.length_c   1.000
_cell.angle_alpha   90.00
_cell.angle_beta   90.00
_cell.angle_gamma   90.00
#
_symmetry.space_group_name_H-M   'P 1'
#
loop_
_entity.id
_entity.type
_entity.pdbx_description
1 polymer ?
#
loop_
_entity_poly.entity_id
_entity_poly.type
_entity_poly.pdbx_seq_one_letter_code
_entity_poly.pdbx_strand_id
1 'polypeptide(L)'
;MDNGASSYRRFLDGDESAFESIMKELFRGLVFFIDGFVHDTHAAEDIAIDTFSDLVVHRHRYNFKVSLKTYLYMVGRSRALDYIKHRKVIDFVELSEAHAVADEAAALEEMVLADDRKRQVNSAIAKLPEDMRVVVHLIYFEEMTYEEAAKVMKKNRKQVDNLLYRAKKELRIILGKDGELLL
;
A
#
# COMPACT_ATOMS: atom_id res chain seq x y z
N MET A 1 -17.35 9.99 1.56
CA MET A 1 -17.00 9.55 0.20
C MET A 1 -17.32 8.07 0.07
N ASP A 2 -17.83 7.66 -1.08
CA ASP A 2 -18.33 6.29 -1.30
C ASP A 2 -17.22 5.22 -1.41
N ASN A 3 -15.98 5.60 -1.51
CA ASN A 3 -14.78 4.72 -1.58
C ASN A 3 -14.97 3.48 -2.48
N GLY A 4 -15.69 3.65 -3.61
CA GLY A 4 -15.86 2.65 -4.66
C GLY A 4 -17.00 1.64 -4.46
N ALA A 5 -17.72 1.63 -3.35
CA ALA A 5 -18.76 0.63 -3.08
C ALA A 5 -20.00 0.80 -3.99
N SER A 6 -20.45 2.04 -4.28
CA SER A 6 -21.57 2.27 -5.22
C SER A 6 -21.16 1.98 -6.65
N SER A 7 -19.95 2.35 -7.06
CA SER A 7 -19.44 2.00 -8.38
C SER A 7 -19.35 0.49 -8.57
N TYR A 8 -18.96 -0.25 -7.53
CA TYR A 8 -18.91 -1.70 -7.62
C TYR A 8 -20.33 -2.34 -7.71
N ARG A 9 -21.35 -1.77 -7.05
CA ARG A 9 -22.74 -2.21 -7.25
C ARG A 9 -23.21 -2.00 -8.68
N ARG A 10 -22.94 -0.81 -9.27
CA ARG A 10 -23.25 -0.55 -10.68
C ARG A 10 -22.58 -1.56 -11.61
N PHE A 11 -21.31 -1.90 -11.34
CA PHE A 11 -20.60 -2.95 -12.08
C PHE A 11 -21.31 -4.33 -11.96
N LEU A 12 -21.75 -4.70 -10.75
CA LEU A 12 -22.50 -5.95 -10.55
C LEU A 12 -23.85 -5.96 -11.30
N ASP A 13 -24.45 -4.79 -11.47
CA ASP A 13 -25.71 -4.58 -12.24
C ASP A 13 -25.48 -4.50 -13.76
N GLY A 14 -24.23 -4.68 -14.23
CA GLY A 14 -23.86 -4.75 -15.65
C GLY A 14 -23.25 -3.49 -16.25
N ASP A 15 -22.95 -2.45 -15.45
CA ASP A 15 -22.26 -1.25 -15.91
C ASP A 15 -20.74 -1.44 -15.87
N GLU A 16 -20.15 -1.88 -16.98
CA GLU A 16 -18.71 -2.11 -17.09
C GLU A 16 -17.90 -0.82 -16.89
N SER A 17 -18.43 0.35 -17.28
CA SER A 17 -17.73 1.63 -17.10
C SER A 17 -17.51 1.99 -15.64
N ALA A 18 -18.33 1.47 -14.75
CA ALA A 18 -18.17 1.64 -13.32
C ALA A 18 -16.91 0.94 -12.78
N PHE A 19 -16.53 -0.21 -13.36
CA PHE A 19 -15.30 -0.90 -13.00
C PHE A 19 -14.04 -0.14 -13.48
N GLU A 20 -14.09 0.41 -14.69
CA GLU A 20 -13.01 1.29 -15.19
C GLU A 20 -12.78 2.49 -14.25
N SER A 21 -13.89 3.07 -13.75
CA SER A 21 -13.81 4.18 -12.78
C SER A 21 -13.12 3.76 -11.48
N ILE A 22 -13.44 2.56 -10.96
CA ILE A 22 -12.79 1.99 -9.77
C ILE A 22 -11.29 1.79 -10.01
N MET A 23 -10.92 1.19 -11.16
CA MET A 23 -9.53 1.00 -11.55
C MET A 23 -8.77 2.32 -11.60
N LYS A 24 -9.33 3.33 -12.29
CA LYS A 24 -8.71 4.64 -12.44
C LYS A 24 -8.47 5.34 -11.09
N GLU A 25 -9.39 5.17 -10.15
CA GLU A 25 -9.33 5.81 -8.83
C GLU A 25 -8.36 5.09 -7.88
N LEU A 26 -8.37 3.75 -7.86
CA LEU A 26 -7.74 2.99 -6.78
C LEU A 26 -6.46 2.23 -7.19
N PHE A 27 -6.24 1.99 -8.50
CA PHE A 27 -5.15 1.13 -8.96
C PHE A 27 -3.77 1.67 -8.58
N ARG A 28 -3.51 2.94 -8.91
CA ARG A 28 -2.19 3.56 -8.68
C ARG A 28 -1.82 3.59 -7.19
N GLY A 29 -2.78 3.95 -6.33
CA GLY A 29 -2.57 3.96 -4.88
C GLY A 29 -2.28 2.55 -4.35
N LEU A 30 -3.01 1.54 -4.86
CA LEU A 30 -2.79 0.14 -4.48
C LEU A 30 -1.42 -0.37 -4.92
N VAL A 31 -0.98 -0.07 -6.17
CA VAL A 31 0.37 -0.41 -6.66
C VAL A 31 1.44 0.18 -5.75
N PHE A 32 1.35 1.48 -5.47
CA PHE A 32 2.31 2.15 -4.59
C PHE A 32 2.34 1.55 -3.19
N PHE A 33 1.17 1.20 -2.65
CA PHE A 33 1.05 0.54 -1.35
C PHE A 33 1.73 -0.84 -1.34
N ILE A 34 1.51 -1.65 -2.39
CA ILE A 34 2.10 -2.99 -2.52
C ILE A 34 3.61 -2.89 -2.72
N ASP A 35 4.08 -1.95 -3.55
CA ASP A 35 5.50 -1.70 -3.79
C ASP A 35 6.26 -1.39 -2.50
N GLY A 36 5.62 -0.69 -1.57
CA GLY A 36 6.17 -0.45 -0.23
C GLY A 36 6.49 -1.72 0.58
N PHE A 37 6.00 -2.90 0.18
CA PHE A 37 6.32 -4.21 0.76
C PHE A 37 7.29 -5.00 -0.09
N VAL A 38 7.01 -5.11 -1.41
CA VAL A 38 7.73 -6.03 -2.29
C VAL A 38 9.03 -5.43 -2.85
N HIS A 39 9.13 -4.08 -2.86
CA HIS A 39 10.26 -3.31 -3.41
C HIS A 39 10.61 -3.69 -4.85
N ASP A 40 9.56 -3.95 -5.65
CA ASP A 40 9.63 -4.32 -7.05
C ASP A 40 8.33 -3.84 -7.71
N THR A 41 8.42 -2.77 -8.49
CA THR A 41 7.26 -2.11 -9.08
C THR A 41 6.51 -3.03 -10.05
N HIS A 42 7.21 -3.87 -10.81
CA HIS A 42 6.54 -4.84 -11.71
C HIS A 42 5.77 -5.90 -10.93
N ALA A 43 6.38 -6.47 -9.88
CA ALA A 43 5.68 -7.40 -9.00
C ALA A 43 4.50 -6.73 -8.28
N ALA A 44 4.63 -5.45 -7.90
CA ALA A 44 3.54 -4.70 -7.29
C ALA A 44 2.38 -4.46 -8.25
N GLU A 45 2.65 -4.14 -9.52
CA GLU A 45 1.64 -4.01 -10.57
C GLU A 45 0.92 -5.33 -10.81
N ASP A 46 1.63 -6.44 -10.95
CA ASP A 46 1.05 -7.77 -11.14
C ASP A 46 0.14 -8.15 -9.97
N ILE A 47 0.58 -7.94 -8.72
CA ILE A 47 -0.22 -8.21 -7.54
C ILE A 47 -1.46 -7.31 -7.48
N ALA A 48 -1.37 -6.06 -7.90
CA ALA A 48 -2.50 -5.15 -7.99
C ALA A 48 -3.50 -5.61 -9.05
N ILE A 49 -3.03 -5.97 -10.26
CA ILE A 49 -3.86 -6.52 -11.35
C ILE A 49 -4.59 -7.79 -10.86
N ASP A 50 -3.89 -8.71 -10.22
CA ASP A 50 -4.47 -9.91 -9.65
C ASP A 50 -5.54 -9.60 -8.59
N THR A 51 -5.32 -8.56 -7.78
CA THR A 51 -6.26 -8.12 -6.76
C THR A 51 -7.55 -7.59 -7.37
N PHE A 52 -7.48 -6.82 -8.45
CA PHE A 52 -8.66 -6.34 -9.18
C PHE A 52 -9.32 -7.45 -10.00
N SER A 53 -8.55 -8.33 -10.62
CA SER A 53 -9.06 -9.49 -11.36
C SER A 53 -9.88 -10.41 -10.45
N ASP A 54 -9.45 -10.59 -9.21
CA ASP A 54 -10.19 -11.39 -8.21
C ASP A 54 -11.59 -10.80 -7.90
N LEU A 55 -11.75 -9.46 -7.94
CA LEU A 55 -13.05 -8.80 -7.82
C LEU A 55 -13.99 -9.13 -8.99
N VAL A 56 -13.45 -9.24 -10.20
CA VAL A 56 -14.23 -9.54 -11.41
C VAL A 56 -14.62 -11.01 -11.45
N VAL A 57 -13.67 -11.90 -11.17
CA VAL A 57 -13.86 -13.35 -11.23
C VAL A 57 -14.69 -13.87 -10.05
N HIS A 58 -14.43 -13.33 -8.85
CA HIS A 58 -15.05 -13.80 -7.61
C HIS A 58 -15.96 -12.73 -7.00
N ARG A 59 -16.94 -12.26 -7.76
CA ARG A 59 -17.84 -11.14 -7.42
C ARG A 59 -18.46 -11.23 -6.02
N HIS A 60 -18.66 -12.44 -5.48
CA HIS A 60 -19.28 -12.67 -4.17
C HIS A 60 -18.33 -12.54 -2.97
N ARG A 61 -17.03 -12.43 -3.18
CA ARG A 61 -16.06 -12.32 -2.07
C ARG A 61 -16.14 -10.99 -1.36
N TYR A 62 -16.43 -9.91 -2.07
CA TYR A 62 -16.66 -8.61 -1.46
C TYR A 62 -18.11 -8.48 -0.96
N ASN A 63 -18.27 -8.38 0.35
CA ASN A 63 -19.57 -8.45 1.03
C ASN A 63 -20.09 -7.08 1.54
N PHE A 64 -19.47 -5.97 1.12
CA PHE A 64 -19.83 -4.59 1.49
C PHE A 64 -19.74 -4.25 3.00
N LYS A 65 -19.12 -5.07 3.83
CA LYS A 65 -18.93 -4.79 5.28
C LYS A 65 -17.86 -3.74 5.56
N VAL A 66 -17.01 -3.45 4.60
CA VAL A 66 -16.00 -2.39 4.61
C VAL A 66 -16.07 -1.64 3.28
N SER A 67 -15.43 -0.47 3.17
CA SER A 67 -15.30 0.20 1.86
C SER A 67 -14.58 -0.70 0.85
N LEU A 68 -14.86 -0.54 -0.45
CA LEU A 68 -14.17 -1.30 -1.49
C LEU A 68 -12.64 -1.03 -1.43
N LYS A 69 -12.27 0.22 -1.20
CA LYS A 69 -10.88 0.61 -1.01
C LYS A 69 -10.23 -0.19 0.13
N THR A 70 -10.84 -0.21 1.31
CA THR A 70 -10.31 -0.99 2.45
C THR A 70 -10.17 -2.48 2.11
N TYR A 71 -11.17 -3.06 1.41
CA TYR A 71 -11.12 -4.46 0.98
C TYR A 71 -9.93 -4.74 0.04
N LEU A 72 -9.74 -3.91 -1.00
CA LEU A 72 -8.64 -4.05 -1.94
C LEU A 72 -7.26 -3.97 -1.26
N TYR A 73 -7.09 -3.02 -0.32
CA TYR A 73 -5.85 -2.89 0.43
C TYR A 73 -5.60 -4.06 1.39
N MET A 74 -6.66 -4.65 1.97
CA MET A 74 -6.53 -5.88 2.76
C MET A 74 -6.06 -7.06 1.91
N VAL A 75 -6.65 -7.23 0.71
CA VAL A 75 -6.29 -8.32 -0.21
C VAL A 75 -4.88 -8.09 -0.77
N GLY A 76 -4.58 -6.88 -1.26
CA GLY A 76 -3.27 -6.52 -1.81
C GLY A 76 -2.15 -6.75 -0.79
N ARG A 77 -2.34 -6.31 0.48
CA ARG A 77 -1.38 -6.59 1.56
C ARG A 77 -1.17 -8.09 1.77
N SER A 78 -2.24 -8.87 1.79
CA SER A 78 -2.11 -10.32 1.98
C SER A 78 -1.28 -10.95 0.87
N ARG A 79 -1.57 -10.60 -0.40
CA ARG A 79 -0.85 -11.09 -1.58
C ARG A 79 0.62 -10.64 -1.58
N ALA A 80 0.90 -9.39 -1.22
CA ALA A 80 2.27 -8.89 -1.10
C ALA A 80 3.08 -9.69 -0.06
N LEU A 81 2.52 -9.94 1.11
CA LEU A 81 3.17 -10.74 2.15
C LEU A 81 3.37 -12.21 1.73
N ASP A 82 2.42 -12.78 1.00
CA ASP A 82 2.55 -14.14 0.47
C ASP A 82 3.64 -14.20 -0.62
N TYR A 83 3.71 -13.20 -1.51
CA TYR A 83 4.79 -13.05 -2.50
C TYR A 83 6.17 -13.02 -1.84
N ILE A 84 6.36 -12.18 -0.80
CA ILE A 84 7.64 -12.09 -0.08
C ILE A 84 8.01 -13.43 0.56
N LYS A 85 7.05 -14.15 1.13
CA LYS A 85 7.32 -15.48 1.69
C LYS A 85 7.79 -16.45 0.64
N HIS A 86 7.11 -16.49 -0.51
CA HIS A 86 7.50 -17.36 -1.63
C HIS A 86 8.89 -17.02 -2.15
N ARG A 87 9.19 -15.72 -2.37
CA ARG A 87 10.50 -15.27 -2.81
C ARG A 87 11.61 -15.70 -1.84
N LYS A 88 11.43 -15.51 -0.53
CA LYS A 88 12.40 -15.98 0.48
C LYS A 88 12.65 -17.48 0.47
N VAL A 89 11.66 -18.29 0.14
CA VAL A 89 11.82 -19.76 0.00
C VAL A 89 12.64 -20.07 -1.23
N ILE A 90 12.38 -19.39 -2.36
CA ILE A 90 13.13 -19.57 -3.61
C ILE A 90 14.58 -19.12 -3.40
N ASP A 91 14.81 -17.93 -2.86
CA ASP A 91 16.14 -17.39 -2.55
C ASP A 91 16.91 -18.33 -1.59
N PHE A 92 16.25 -18.94 -0.61
CA PHE A 92 16.89 -19.92 0.28
C PHE A 92 17.30 -21.21 -0.45
N VAL A 93 16.51 -21.65 -1.43
CA VAL A 93 16.85 -22.81 -2.27
C VAL A 93 17.98 -22.46 -3.24
N GLU A 94 17.94 -21.26 -3.84
CA GLU A 94 18.97 -20.78 -4.78
C GLU A 94 20.28 -20.40 -4.06
N LEU A 95 20.23 -19.85 -2.83
CA LEU A 95 21.42 -19.57 -2.01
C LEU A 95 22.18 -20.84 -1.59
N SER A 96 21.56 -22.01 -1.70
CA SER A 96 22.29 -23.29 -1.59
C SER A 96 23.18 -23.56 -2.82
N GLU A 97 23.01 -22.83 -3.91
CA GLU A 97 23.76 -23.05 -5.18
C GLU A 97 24.48 -21.81 -5.74
N ALA A 98 24.23 -20.55 -5.34
CA ALA A 98 24.94 -19.38 -5.86
C ALA A 98 24.79 -18.07 -5.06
N HIS A 99 25.81 -17.27 -5.13
CA HIS A 99 26.17 -15.98 -4.53
C HIS A 99 25.04 -14.92 -4.45
N ALA A 100 25.11 -14.16 -3.33
CA ALA A 100 24.26 -13.01 -3.03
C ALA A 100 24.26 -11.94 -4.14
N VAL A 101 23.07 -11.60 -4.63
CA VAL A 101 22.82 -10.35 -5.35
C VAL A 101 22.19 -9.39 -4.34
N ALA A 102 22.88 -8.30 -4.06
CA ALA A 102 22.34 -7.20 -3.27
C ALA A 102 21.28 -6.48 -4.12
N ASP A 103 20.04 -6.52 -3.69
CA ASP A 103 18.97 -5.69 -4.26
C ASP A 103 19.25 -4.22 -3.94
N GLU A 104 19.73 -3.48 -4.93
CA GLU A 104 19.66 -2.03 -4.92
C GLU A 104 18.18 -1.64 -4.99
N ALA A 105 17.70 -0.96 -3.95
CA ALA A 105 16.38 -0.36 -3.93
C ALA A 105 16.26 0.61 -5.12
N ALA A 106 15.61 0.18 -6.18
CA ALA A 106 15.22 1.05 -7.28
C ALA A 106 14.18 2.04 -6.74
N ALA A 107 14.67 3.21 -6.32
CA ALA A 107 13.83 4.34 -6.00
C ALA A 107 13.01 4.68 -7.26
N LEU A 108 11.69 4.86 -7.07
CA LEU A 108 10.79 5.41 -8.08
C LEU A 108 11.34 6.75 -8.61
N GLU A 109 12.13 6.71 -9.68
CA GLU A 109 12.72 7.89 -10.34
C GLU A 109 11.75 8.59 -11.30
N GLU A 110 10.46 8.31 -11.29
CA GLU A 110 9.52 8.92 -12.23
C GLU A 110 8.45 9.79 -11.57
N MET A 111 8.89 10.74 -10.70
CA MET A 111 8.17 11.99 -10.46
C MET A 111 9.17 13.15 -10.38
N VAL A 112 9.77 13.43 -11.51
CA VAL A 112 10.60 14.62 -11.73
C VAL A 112 9.71 15.86 -11.63
N LEU A 113 10.14 16.81 -10.79
CA LEU A 113 9.61 18.16 -10.59
C LEU A 113 8.49 18.30 -9.55
N ALA A 114 8.66 17.74 -8.39
CA ALA A 114 7.92 18.18 -7.22
C ALA A 114 8.91 18.56 -6.11
N ASP A 115 8.95 19.85 -5.82
CA ASP A 115 9.45 20.51 -4.64
C ASP A 115 10.43 19.69 -3.76
N ASP A 116 11.63 20.18 -3.53
CA ASP A 116 12.66 19.53 -2.69
C ASP A 116 12.10 19.05 -1.34
N ARG A 117 11.07 19.72 -0.83
CA ARG A 117 10.34 19.32 0.39
C ARG A 117 9.64 17.97 0.24
N LYS A 118 8.98 17.71 -0.90
CA LYS A 118 8.32 16.40 -1.13
C LYS A 118 9.34 15.28 -1.20
N ARG A 119 10.48 15.52 -1.83
CA ARG A 119 11.58 14.54 -1.87
C ARG A 119 12.14 14.25 -0.48
N GLN A 120 12.34 15.28 0.35
CA GLN A 120 12.80 15.14 1.73
C GLN A 120 11.82 14.33 2.57
N VAL A 121 10.51 14.62 2.47
CA VAL A 121 9.45 13.87 3.19
C VAL A 121 9.40 12.43 2.74
N ASN A 122 9.40 12.15 1.43
CA ASN A 122 9.39 10.79 0.91
C ASN A 122 10.63 9.99 1.34
N SER A 123 11.81 10.61 1.30
CA SER A 123 13.06 10.02 1.81
C SER A 123 13.00 9.74 3.30
N ALA A 124 12.38 10.62 4.08
CA ALA A 124 12.20 10.41 5.52
C ALA A 124 11.23 9.25 5.80
N ILE A 125 10.11 9.18 5.06
CA ILE A 125 9.14 8.08 5.17
C ILE A 125 9.79 6.75 4.80
N ALA A 126 10.62 6.70 3.77
CA ALA A 126 11.33 5.48 3.36
C ALA A 126 12.26 4.92 4.44
N LYS A 127 12.79 5.78 5.34
CA LYS A 127 13.64 5.38 6.47
C LYS A 127 12.86 4.82 7.67
N LEU A 128 11.53 4.95 7.68
CA LEU A 128 10.72 4.41 8.77
C LEU A 128 10.69 2.87 8.74
N PRO A 129 10.58 2.21 9.91
CA PRO A 129 10.20 0.81 9.99
C PRO A 129 8.92 0.52 9.20
N GLU A 130 8.81 -0.67 8.59
CA GLU A 130 7.70 -1.06 7.69
C GLU A 130 6.31 -0.73 8.25
N ASP A 131 5.97 -1.19 9.46
CA ASP A 131 4.65 -0.91 10.07
C ASP A 131 4.37 0.59 10.23
N MET A 132 5.39 1.42 10.50
CA MET A 132 5.24 2.87 10.62
C MET A 132 5.05 3.52 9.24
N ARG A 133 5.78 3.06 8.23
CA ARG A 133 5.62 3.53 6.84
C ARG A 133 4.22 3.20 6.32
N VAL A 134 3.75 1.96 6.57
CA VAL A 134 2.42 1.51 6.18
C VAL A 134 1.33 2.36 6.83
N VAL A 135 1.37 2.62 8.13
CA VAL A 135 0.33 3.43 8.80
C VAL A 135 0.32 4.86 8.32
N VAL A 136 1.49 5.47 8.06
CA VAL A 136 1.60 6.82 7.48
C VAL A 136 0.96 6.84 6.09
N HIS A 137 1.26 5.87 5.25
CA HIS A 137 0.67 5.77 3.91
C HIS A 137 -0.86 5.67 3.97
N LEU A 138 -1.40 4.74 4.76
CA LEU A 138 -2.85 4.52 4.84
C LEU A 138 -3.62 5.74 5.37
N ILE A 139 -3.07 6.46 6.36
CA ILE A 139 -3.75 7.60 6.98
C ILE A 139 -3.60 8.88 6.16
N TYR A 140 -2.40 9.20 5.64
CA TYR A 140 -2.14 10.50 5.01
C TYR A 140 -2.24 10.50 3.49
N PHE A 141 -1.91 9.39 2.83
CA PHE A 141 -1.99 9.32 1.36
C PHE A 141 -3.30 8.70 0.90
N GLU A 142 -3.79 7.72 1.64
CA GLU A 142 -5.03 7.04 1.31
C GLU A 142 -6.25 7.57 2.07
N GLU A 143 -6.04 8.53 2.98
CA GLU A 143 -7.11 9.18 3.77
C GLU A 143 -8.02 8.19 4.51
N MET A 144 -7.48 7.03 4.90
CA MET A 144 -8.22 6.02 5.64
C MET A 144 -8.45 6.44 7.09
N THR A 145 -9.59 6.09 7.62
CA THR A 145 -9.83 6.19 9.07
C THR A 145 -8.95 5.21 9.83
N TYR A 146 -8.75 5.44 11.12
CA TYR A 146 -7.97 4.52 11.98
C TYR A 146 -8.57 3.11 12.02
N GLU A 147 -9.89 3.01 11.94
CA GLU A 147 -10.63 1.75 11.87
C GLU A 147 -10.35 0.98 10.57
N GLU A 148 -10.30 1.68 9.43
CA GLU A 148 -9.98 1.09 8.13
C GLU A 148 -8.52 0.65 8.08
N ALA A 149 -7.59 1.51 8.48
CA ALA A 149 -6.17 1.18 8.57
C ALA A 149 -5.93 -0.01 9.52
N ALA A 150 -6.66 -0.09 10.64
CA ALA A 150 -6.59 -1.22 11.56
C ALA A 150 -7.00 -2.54 10.88
N LYS A 151 -8.04 -2.53 10.06
CA LYS A 151 -8.46 -3.72 9.28
C LYS A 151 -7.39 -4.12 8.26
N VAL A 152 -6.86 -3.16 7.49
CA VAL A 152 -5.79 -3.41 6.51
C VAL A 152 -4.55 -3.99 7.19
N MET A 153 -4.13 -3.43 8.31
CA MET A 153 -2.92 -3.82 9.03
C MET A 153 -3.11 -5.08 9.90
N LYS A 154 -4.33 -5.61 10.04
CA LYS A 154 -4.70 -6.66 11.00
C LYS A 154 -4.30 -6.31 12.44
N LYS A 155 -4.54 -5.05 12.82
CA LYS A 155 -4.27 -4.47 14.14
C LYS A 155 -5.58 -3.91 14.74
N ASN A 156 -5.57 -3.54 16.02
CA ASN A 156 -6.67 -2.77 16.58
C ASN A 156 -6.41 -1.27 16.46
N ARG A 157 -7.46 -0.44 16.66
CA ARG A 157 -7.39 1.01 16.55
C ARG A 157 -6.29 1.62 17.45
N LYS A 158 -6.15 1.14 18.69
CA LYS A 158 -5.15 1.63 19.64
C LYS A 158 -3.71 1.36 19.17
N GLN A 159 -3.49 0.20 18.53
CA GLN A 159 -2.19 -0.13 17.94
C GLN A 159 -1.87 0.78 16.76
N VAL A 160 -2.87 1.08 15.91
CA VAL A 160 -2.70 2.03 14.78
C VAL A 160 -2.36 3.43 15.30
N ASP A 161 -3.09 3.91 16.30
CA ASP A 161 -2.84 5.22 16.92
C ASP A 161 -1.42 5.31 17.51
N ASN A 162 -1.01 4.30 18.26
CA ASN A 162 0.35 4.23 18.82
C ASN A 162 1.43 4.17 17.72
N LEU A 163 1.21 3.42 16.63
CA LEU A 163 2.14 3.34 15.51
C LEU A 163 2.28 4.70 14.84
N LEU A 164 1.16 5.38 14.59
CA LEU A 164 1.15 6.69 13.96
C LEU A 164 1.83 7.74 14.84
N TYR A 165 1.59 7.72 16.15
CA TYR A 165 2.29 8.58 17.10
C TYR A 165 3.82 8.37 17.04
N ARG A 166 4.27 7.12 17.05
CA ARG A 166 5.68 6.79 16.96
C ARG A 166 6.27 7.19 15.61
N ALA A 167 5.54 6.93 14.50
CA ALA A 167 5.97 7.33 13.16
C ALA A 167 6.18 8.85 13.06
N LYS A 168 5.24 9.65 13.58
CA LYS A 168 5.40 11.12 13.65
C LYS A 168 6.63 11.55 14.44
N LYS A 169 6.88 10.89 15.57
CA LYS A 169 8.07 11.18 16.39
C LYS A 169 9.36 10.89 15.63
N GLU A 170 9.45 9.73 14.96
CA GLU A 170 10.61 9.37 14.14
C GLU A 170 10.80 10.33 12.96
N LEU A 171 9.70 10.68 12.25
CA LEU A 171 9.77 11.64 11.15
C LEU A 171 10.29 13.02 11.61
N ARG A 172 9.90 13.50 12.80
CA ARG A 172 10.45 14.75 13.36
C ARG A 172 11.95 14.65 13.63
N ILE A 173 12.42 13.50 14.08
CA ILE A 173 13.86 13.27 14.30
C ILE A 173 14.61 13.26 12.98
N ILE A 174 14.10 12.57 11.96
CA ILE A 174 14.72 12.45 10.64
C ILE A 174 14.74 13.79 9.90
N LEU A 175 13.64 14.55 9.95
CA LEU A 175 13.47 15.82 9.24
C LEU A 175 14.09 17.02 9.99
N GLY A 176 14.43 16.87 11.29
CA GLY A 176 14.99 17.95 12.11
C GLY A 176 14.02 19.14 12.25
N LYS A 177 14.58 20.37 12.27
CA LYS A 177 13.78 21.59 12.44
C LYS A 177 12.76 21.82 11.32
N ASP A 178 13.00 21.29 10.13
CA ASP A 178 12.06 21.38 9.00
C ASP A 178 10.82 20.49 9.21
N GLY A 179 10.91 19.48 10.09
CA GLY A 179 9.79 18.59 10.40
C GLY A 179 8.65 19.23 11.22
N GLU A 180 8.89 20.33 11.93
CA GLU A 180 7.83 21.04 12.68
C GLU A 180 6.84 21.78 11.74
N LEU A 181 7.26 22.10 10.53
CA LEU A 181 6.44 22.80 9.52
C LEU A 181 5.66 21.85 8.59
N LEU A 182 5.91 20.53 8.67
CA LEU A 182 5.42 19.53 7.71
C LEU A 182 4.47 18.49 8.33
N LEU A 183 4.25 18.49 9.64
CA LEU A 183 3.43 17.55 10.41
C LEU A 183 2.43 18.26 11.33
#